data_e41202afef8956b0199694250a1779f2
#
_entry.id   e41202afef8956b0199694250a1779f2
#
_cell.length_a   1.000
_cell.length_b   1.000
_cell.length_c   1.000
_cell.angle_alpha   90.00
_cell.angle_beta   90.00
_cell.angle_gamma   90.00
#
_symmetry.space_group_name_H-M   'P 1'
#
loop_
_entity.id
_entity.type
_entity.pdbx_description
1 polymer ?
#
loop_
_entity_poly.entity_id
_entity_poly.type
_entity_poly.pdbx_seq_one_letter_code
_entity_poly.pdbx_strand_id
1 'polypeptide(L)'
;MKYNAYLLVFCMLLLSSCFKDKGNYDYADINDITIGDKGFAADTIYNVRANVDRLTITPELNFSLDPEEKGSYKYEWVAVGTQKYPGERFVLGNERNLDCIITLPAEAFTLYLKITDQNTNVVFSKSVELNVSTSYTKGWILACEDDAGNVRVDMLSISRDTLHLKNILTNSSNVPHKDINLIWVDNSPELYEEQVYVCTAHNTFRYGRDEFDQPTELTIFDPDQKGYRNNIVITDIQKLKDKRGMFLADGKAYVLSSSNEGEFGNPVSYYEEENGYRYFNIGDKIACNRSGEDISAAVIDQFILYNTDDKRFTYLRTLAKSMKDMADSDGDNTFSWNTKKVFAPDGLDFVTTINSLFGSGQSATLLKNPVDGKLYLYTYTITRTGGSATKGGKYMVSGATNIDQSELFSLTNRQGYLIYAAGNTLYGYNFRNGSAAVELRSFPGEKITAIFNDIISDQKDQDFFYIATYKEGQENGGTLRKYQVTDSADKIEITDQETWKDFSRIKNIAFKQF
;
A
#
# COMPACT_ATOMS: atom_id res chain seq x y z
N MET A 1 -79.81 -28.59 32.12
CA MET A 1 -80.06 -27.13 32.07
C MET A 1 -79.33 -26.30 33.16
N LYS A 2 -78.88 -26.90 34.26
CA LYS A 2 -78.18 -26.10 35.32
C LYS A 2 -76.73 -25.73 34.97
N TYR A 3 -75.99 -26.52 34.17
CA TYR A 3 -74.57 -26.21 33.81
C TYR A 3 -74.40 -25.10 32.77
N ASN A 4 -75.36 -24.92 31.88
CA ASN A 4 -75.32 -23.84 30.89
C ASN A 4 -75.55 -22.44 31.53
N ALA A 5 -76.28 -22.35 32.66
CA ALA A 5 -76.43 -21.11 33.36
C ALA A 5 -75.16 -20.65 34.09
N TYR A 6 -74.36 -21.58 34.63
CA TYR A 6 -73.09 -21.26 35.28
C TYR A 6 -72.01 -20.86 34.25
N LEU A 7 -72.03 -21.48 33.07
CA LEU A 7 -71.14 -21.09 31.99
C LEU A 7 -71.43 -19.68 31.48
N LEU A 8 -72.72 -19.34 31.38
CA LEU A 8 -73.14 -18.01 30.91
C LEU A 8 -72.78 -16.92 31.91
N VAL A 9 -72.96 -17.19 33.24
CA VAL A 9 -72.52 -16.28 34.30
C VAL A 9 -71.02 -16.14 34.38
N PHE A 10 -70.29 -17.21 34.17
CA PHE A 10 -68.81 -17.18 34.11
C PHE A 10 -68.28 -16.40 32.89
N CYS A 11 -68.88 -16.53 31.71
CA CYS A 11 -68.61 -15.71 30.55
C CYS A 11 -68.94 -14.24 30.72
N MET A 12 -70.08 -13.89 31.45
CA MET A 12 -70.41 -12.50 31.76
C MET A 12 -69.41 -11.87 32.75
N LEU A 13 -68.87 -12.64 33.67
CA LEU A 13 -67.85 -12.15 34.61
C LEU A 13 -66.48 -11.88 33.90
N LEU A 14 -66.18 -12.58 32.81
CA LEU A 14 -64.98 -12.32 32.02
C LEU A 14 -65.09 -11.08 31.11
N LEU A 15 -66.30 -10.65 30.76
CA LEU A 15 -66.57 -9.46 29.95
C LEU A 15 -66.58 -8.15 30.75
N SER A 16 -66.64 -8.20 32.09
CA SER A 16 -66.57 -7.01 32.94
C SER A 16 -65.14 -6.59 33.33
N SER A 17 -64.09 -7.32 32.81
CA SER A 17 -62.68 -7.02 33.07
C SER A 17 -62.10 -5.95 32.16
N CYS A 18 -62.88 -5.28 31.33
CA CYS A 18 -62.42 -4.05 30.66
C CYS A 18 -62.68 -2.85 31.55
N PHE A 19 -62.03 -2.79 32.72
CA PHE A 19 -61.85 -1.50 33.35
C PHE A 19 -60.97 -0.68 32.38
N LYS A 20 -61.51 0.36 31.77
CA LYS A 20 -60.74 1.47 31.30
C LYS A 20 -59.93 1.93 32.51
N ASP A 21 -58.68 1.56 32.52
CA ASP A 21 -57.73 2.16 33.44
C ASP A 21 -57.73 3.67 33.15
N LYS A 22 -58.52 4.38 33.89
CA LYS A 22 -58.37 5.82 34.03
C LYS A 22 -57.22 6.03 35.00
N GLY A 23 -56.07 5.56 34.60
CA GLY A 23 -54.82 5.84 35.29
C GLY A 23 -54.77 7.35 35.49
N ASN A 24 -54.71 7.73 36.75
CA ASN A 24 -54.44 9.11 37.12
C ASN A 24 -52.95 9.38 36.82
N TYR A 25 -52.61 9.28 35.51
CA TYR A 25 -51.27 9.65 35.03
C TYR A 25 -51.28 11.18 34.91
N ASP A 26 -50.69 11.85 35.87
CA ASP A 26 -50.24 13.22 35.67
C ASP A 26 -49.15 13.19 34.59
N TYR A 27 -49.58 13.40 33.35
CA TYR A 27 -48.62 13.57 32.24
C TYR A 27 -47.99 14.94 32.43
N ALA A 28 -46.79 14.95 32.98
CA ALA A 28 -45.96 16.13 32.91
C ALA A 28 -45.55 16.37 31.43
N ASP A 29 -45.75 17.58 30.95
CA ASP A 29 -45.27 17.96 29.64
C ASP A 29 -43.74 17.76 29.58
N ILE A 30 -43.30 17.00 28.63
CA ILE A 30 -41.88 16.76 28.41
C ILE A 30 -41.31 17.90 27.57
N ASN A 31 -40.23 18.50 28.05
CA ASN A 31 -39.46 19.45 27.25
C ASN A 31 -38.77 18.69 26.10
N ASP A 32 -39.38 18.73 24.91
CA ASP A 32 -38.84 18.06 23.72
C ASP A 32 -37.65 18.85 23.19
N ILE A 33 -36.51 18.19 23.08
CA ILE A 33 -35.24 18.81 22.61
C ILE A 33 -34.94 18.31 21.21
N THR A 34 -35.09 19.20 20.24
CA THR A 34 -34.75 18.91 18.84
C THR A 34 -33.35 19.36 18.52
N ILE A 35 -32.51 18.43 18.00
CA ILE A 35 -31.17 18.72 17.49
C ILE A 35 -31.30 18.98 16.00
N GLY A 36 -31.14 20.23 15.58
CA GLY A 36 -31.29 20.68 14.20
C GLY A 36 -30.20 20.16 13.25
N ASP A 37 -30.41 20.40 11.96
CA ASP A 37 -29.47 19.95 10.91
C ASP A 37 -28.32 20.92 10.67
N LYS A 38 -28.44 22.16 11.10
CA LYS A 38 -27.39 23.16 10.91
C LYS A 38 -26.13 22.79 11.69
N GLY A 39 -25.07 22.46 10.94
CA GLY A 39 -23.79 22.04 11.50
C GLY A 39 -23.77 20.61 12.09
N PHE A 40 -24.92 19.85 12.05
CA PHE A 40 -24.99 18.48 12.54
C PHE A 40 -26.09 17.67 11.81
N ALA A 41 -26.14 17.77 10.46
CA ALA A 41 -27.08 17.00 9.65
C ALA A 41 -26.70 15.51 9.66
N ALA A 42 -27.72 14.64 9.62
CA ALA A 42 -27.51 13.18 9.75
C ALA A 42 -26.65 12.56 8.62
N ASP A 43 -26.58 13.23 7.48
CA ASP A 43 -25.73 12.86 6.33
C ASP A 43 -24.35 13.53 6.33
N THR A 44 -24.02 14.29 7.37
CA THR A 44 -22.72 14.94 7.51
C THR A 44 -21.65 13.91 7.87
N ILE A 45 -20.55 13.94 7.12
CA ILE A 45 -19.34 13.15 7.39
C ILE A 45 -18.23 14.11 7.80
N TYR A 46 -17.75 13.99 9.04
CA TYR A 46 -16.57 14.71 9.50
C TYR A 46 -15.32 13.90 9.22
N ASN A 47 -14.37 14.46 8.46
CA ASN A 47 -13.08 13.85 8.21
C ASN A 47 -12.01 14.65 8.95
N VAL A 48 -11.31 14.01 9.90
CA VAL A 48 -10.33 14.64 10.78
C VAL A 48 -9.06 13.79 10.91
N ARG A 49 -7.93 14.45 11.19
CA ARG A 49 -6.67 13.77 11.49
C ARG A 49 -6.42 13.74 12.99
N ALA A 50 -6.14 12.56 13.52
CA ALA A 50 -5.79 12.37 14.92
C ALA A 50 -4.56 13.22 15.30
N ASN A 51 -4.63 13.86 16.47
CA ASN A 51 -3.58 14.70 17.06
C ASN A 51 -3.18 15.95 16.25
N VAL A 52 -3.94 16.27 15.18
CA VAL A 52 -3.68 17.42 14.28
C VAL A 52 -4.90 18.33 14.17
N ASP A 53 -6.06 17.77 13.82
CA ASP A 53 -7.23 18.56 13.50
C ASP A 53 -8.06 18.85 14.76
N ARG A 54 -8.51 20.11 14.87
CA ARG A 54 -9.48 20.55 15.87
C ARG A 54 -10.88 20.41 15.30
N LEU A 55 -11.75 19.63 15.96
CA LEU A 55 -13.14 19.49 15.58
C LEU A 55 -14.01 20.44 16.41
N THR A 56 -14.64 21.39 15.73
CA THR A 56 -15.58 22.34 16.35
C THR A 56 -16.96 22.13 15.76
N ILE A 57 -17.95 21.83 16.60
CA ILE A 57 -19.35 21.65 16.21
C ILE A 57 -20.24 22.49 17.13
N THR A 58 -21.04 23.36 16.55
CA THR A 58 -22.04 24.16 17.26
C THR A 58 -23.43 23.75 16.77
N PRO A 59 -24.11 22.81 17.48
CA PRO A 59 -25.41 22.33 17.05
C PRO A 59 -26.49 23.39 17.25
N GLU A 60 -27.49 23.43 16.36
CA GLU A 60 -28.71 24.16 16.56
C GLU A 60 -29.64 23.32 17.45
N LEU A 61 -30.04 23.88 18.61
CA LEU A 61 -30.90 23.19 19.58
C LEU A 61 -32.19 23.96 19.75
N ASN A 62 -33.32 23.26 19.80
CA ASN A 62 -34.59 23.84 20.07
C ASN A 62 -35.25 23.08 21.22
N PHE A 63 -35.64 23.81 22.28
CA PHE A 63 -36.24 23.31 23.49
C PHE A 63 -37.72 23.76 23.56
N SER A 64 -38.64 22.83 23.51
CA SER A 64 -40.07 23.14 23.37
C SER A 64 -40.68 23.91 24.55
N LEU A 65 -40.18 23.67 25.76
CA LEU A 65 -40.67 24.32 27.00
C LEU A 65 -39.64 25.29 27.62
N ASP A 66 -38.41 25.34 27.09
CA ASP A 66 -37.36 26.19 27.61
C ASP A 66 -36.53 26.83 26.45
N PRO A 67 -37.16 27.72 25.66
CA PRO A 67 -36.49 28.33 24.50
C PRO A 67 -35.22 29.11 24.82
N GLU A 68 -35.01 29.49 26.07
CA GLU A 68 -33.85 30.25 26.53
C GLU A 68 -32.75 29.36 27.14
N GLU A 69 -32.92 28.05 27.12
CA GLU A 69 -31.95 27.04 27.64
C GLU A 69 -31.54 27.33 29.10
N LYS A 70 -32.44 27.75 29.96
CA LYS A 70 -32.18 28.08 31.38
C LYS A 70 -32.24 26.88 32.30
N GLY A 71 -32.74 25.76 31.83
CA GLY A 71 -32.85 24.51 32.54
C GLY A 71 -31.51 23.84 32.81
N SER A 72 -31.57 22.72 33.53
CA SER A 72 -30.38 21.93 33.81
C SER A 72 -30.23 20.80 32.81
N TYR A 73 -29.28 20.94 31.91
CA TYR A 73 -29.00 19.95 30.85
C TYR A 73 -27.60 19.40 30.99
N LYS A 74 -27.43 18.09 30.73
CA LYS A 74 -26.15 17.44 30.61
C LYS A 74 -25.90 17.13 29.14
N TYR A 75 -24.79 17.61 28.60
CA TYR A 75 -24.33 17.32 27.24
C TYR A 75 -23.27 16.24 27.30
N GLU A 76 -23.25 15.36 26.32
CA GLU A 76 -22.20 14.34 26.16
C GLU A 76 -21.94 14.11 24.66
N TRP A 77 -20.73 14.36 24.23
CA TRP A 77 -20.25 14.02 22.89
C TRP A 77 -19.49 12.72 22.93
N VAL A 78 -19.98 11.69 22.22
CA VAL A 78 -19.43 10.34 22.28
C VAL A 78 -19.20 9.81 20.88
N ALA A 79 -17.97 9.45 20.58
CA ALA A 79 -17.62 8.66 19.40
C ALA A 79 -17.70 7.17 19.74
N VAL A 80 -18.38 6.39 18.90
CA VAL A 80 -18.50 4.93 19.06
C VAL A 80 -17.85 4.27 17.86
N GLY A 81 -16.87 3.40 18.10
CA GLY A 81 -16.14 2.67 17.08
C GLY A 81 -17.03 1.72 16.27
N THR A 82 -16.76 1.59 14.98
CA THR A 82 -17.59 0.80 14.06
C THR A 82 -16.88 -0.41 13.47
N GLN A 83 -15.56 -0.41 13.43
CA GLN A 83 -14.75 -1.43 12.73
C GLN A 83 -13.68 -2.08 13.63
N LYS A 84 -12.60 -1.36 13.92
CA LYS A 84 -11.48 -1.86 14.71
C LYS A 84 -11.81 -1.94 16.21
N TYR A 85 -12.65 -1.02 16.70
CA TYR A 85 -13.11 -0.92 18.10
C TYR A 85 -14.63 -0.97 18.20
N PRO A 86 -15.29 -2.03 17.71
CA PRO A 86 -16.75 -2.06 17.57
C PRO A 86 -17.46 -1.91 18.91
N GLY A 87 -18.28 -0.84 19.03
CA GLY A 87 -19.04 -0.54 20.24
C GLY A 87 -18.25 0.14 21.36
N GLU A 88 -16.94 0.32 21.22
CA GLU A 88 -16.14 1.07 22.18
C GLU A 88 -16.51 2.55 22.17
N ARG A 89 -16.59 3.16 23.35
CA ARG A 89 -17.10 4.53 23.54
C ARG A 89 -15.97 5.46 23.99
N PHE A 90 -15.79 6.54 23.25
CA PHE A 90 -14.80 7.58 23.52
C PHE A 90 -15.53 8.90 23.76
N VAL A 91 -15.43 9.46 24.97
CA VAL A 91 -16.02 10.75 25.32
C VAL A 91 -15.11 11.86 24.81
N LEU A 92 -15.64 12.73 23.94
CA LEU A 92 -14.91 13.86 23.33
C LEU A 92 -15.16 15.18 24.04
N GLY A 93 -16.30 15.33 24.74
CA GLY A 93 -16.64 16.54 25.46
C GLY A 93 -17.98 16.43 26.19
N ASN A 94 -18.20 17.35 27.15
CA ASN A 94 -19.41 17.42 27.96
C ASN A 94 -20.06 18.82 27.91
N GLU A 95 -19.59 19.65 27.01
CA GLU A 95 -20.15 20.99 26.79
C GLU A 95 -21.21 20.99 25.69
N ARG A 96 -22.03 22.02 25.63
CA ARG A 96 -23.05 22.20 24.58
C ARG A 96 -22.47 22.14 23.18
N ASN A 97 -21.35 22.79 22.99
CA ASN A 97 -20.58 22.77 21.74
C ASN A 97 -19.39 21.82 21.88
N LEU A 98 -19.10 21.07 20.83
CA LEU A 98 -17.86 20.33 20.76
C LEU A 98 -16.74 21.26 20.28
N ASP A 99 -15.62 21.26 20.98
CA ASP A 99 -14.42 21.96 20.60
C ASP A 99 -13.18 21.27 21.20
N CYS A 100 -12.64 20.31 20.44
CA CYS A 100 -11.51 19.51 20.92
C CYS A 100 -10.55 19.15 19.79
N ILE A 101 -9.31 18.85 20.13
CA ILE A 101 -8.38 18.13 19.23
C ILE A 101 -8.78 16.65 19.30
N ILE A 102 -8.94 16.03 18.13
CA ILE A 102 -9.28 14.60 18.07
C ILE A 102 -8.03 13.77 18.34
N THR A 103 -8.12 12.92 19.37
CA THR A 103 -7.04 12.00 19.78
C THR A 103 -7.44 10.53 19.58
N LEU A 104 -8.54 10.29 18.86
CA LEU A 104 -9.02 8.95 18.57
C LEU A 104 -8.07 8.20 17.64
N PRO A 105 -8.02 6.87 17.71
CA PRO A 105 -7.31 6.06 16.71
C PRO A 105 -7.94 6.21 15.33
N ALA A 106 -7.18 5.88 14.28
CA ALA A 106 -7.67 5.93 12.90
C ALA A 106 -8.74 4.86 12.66
N GLU A 107 -9.99 5.33 12.49
CA GLU A 107 -11.17 4.49 12.25
C GLU A 107 -12.37 5.35 11.86
N ALA A 108 -13.42 4.70 11.34
CA ALA A 108 -14.75 5.29 11.23
C ALA A 108 -15.51 5.15 12.56
N PHE A 109 -16.05 6.26 13.05
CA PHE A 109 -16.85 6.33 14.26
C PHE A 109 -18.24 6.84 13.94
N THR A 110 -19.22 6.45 14.78
CA THR A 110 -20.49 7.17 14.89
C THR A 110 -20.37 8.18 16.02
N LEU A 111 -20.41 9.48 15.69
CA LEU A 111 -20.36 10.57 16.67
C LEU A 111 -21.76 10.93 17.12
N TYR A 112 -22.03 10.78 18.40
CA TYR A 112 -23.30 11.13 19.03
C TYR A 112 -23.18 12.43 19.82
N LEU A 113 -24.18 13.31 19.68
CA LEU A 113 -24.53 14.29 20.69
C LEU A 113 -25.70 13.73 21.50
N LYS A 114 -25.53 13.63 22.81
CA LYS A 114 -26.56 13.25 23.78
C LYS A 114 -26.84 14.42 24.70
N ILE A 115 -28.14 14.74 24.88
CA ILE A 115 -28.61 15.80 25.76
C ILE A 115 -29.56 15.16 26.76
N THR A 116 -29.23 15.23 28.04
CA THR A 116 -30.09 14.72 29.11
C THR A 116 -30.74 15.90 29.84
N ASP A 117 -32.06 16.00 29.83
CA ASP A 117 -32.77 16.88 30.72
C ASP A 117 -32.71 16.33 32.15
N GLN A 118 -32.01 17.02 33.04
CA GLN A 118 -31.76 16.53 34.40
C GLN A 118 -33.02 16.55 35.30
N ASN A 119 -34.08 17.25 34.90
CA ASN A 119 -35.32 17.27 35.64
C ASN A 119 -36.17 16.02 35.36
N THR A 120 -36.15 15.56 34.13
CA THR A 120 -36.98 14.43 33.66
C THR A 120 -36.18 13.16 33.44
N ASN A 121 -34.84 13.24 33.35
CA ASN A 121 -33.93 12.19 32.94
C ASN A 121 -34.18 11.66 31.51
N VAL A 122 -34.90 12.41 30.68
CA VAL A 122 -35.11 12.07 29.28
C VAL A 122 -33.84 12.41 28.49
N VAL A 123 -33.42 11.49 27.61
CA VAL A 123 -32.24 11.64 26.78
C VAL A 123 -32.62 11.82 25.31
N PHE A 124 -32.17 12.90 24.72
CA PHE A 124 -32.28 13.18 23.29
C PHE A 124 -30.95 12.94 22.64
N SER A 125 -30.93 12.35 21.45
CA SER A 125 -29.65 12.10 20.76
C SER A 125 -29.79 12.19 19.26
N LYS A 126 -28.68 12.63 18.61
CA LYS A 126 -28.51 12.63 17.17
C LYS A 126 -27.08 12.18 16.87
N SER A 127 -26.87 11.57 15.73
CA SER A 127 -25.56 11.07 15.34
C SER A 127 -25.18 11.45 13.91
N VAL A 128 -23.87 11.48 13.67
CA VAL A 128 -23.23 11.72 12.37
C VAL A 128 -22.04 10.78 12.23
N GLU A 129 -21.50 10.66 11.04
CA GLU A 129 -20.27 9.91 10.78
C GLU A 129 -19.04 10.77 11.09
N LEU A 130 -18.04 10.18 11.77
CA LEU A 130 -16.74 10.78 12.05
C LEU A 130 -15.64 9.83 11.58
N ASN A 131 -14.96 10.19 10.50
CA ASN A 131 -13.81 9.46 9.98
C ASN A 131 -12.52 10.07 10.53
N VAL A 132 -11.82 9.33 11.35
CA VAL A 132 -10.53 9.71 11.91
C VAL A 132 -9.43 9.03 11.10
N SER A 133 -8.50 9.82 10.60
CA SER A 133 -7.28 9.36 9.92
C SER A 133 -6.05 9.79 10.70
N THR A 134 -4.92 9.14 10.46
CA THR A 134 -3.62 9.65 10.90
C THR A 134 -2.98 10.49 9.79
N SER A 135 -1.94 11.25 10.13
CA SER A 135 -1.10 11.89 9.12
C SER A 135 -0.35 10.88 8.25
N TYR A 136 -0.34 9.62 8.66
CA TYR A 136 0.33 8.51 7.95
C TYR A 136 -0.60 7.72 7.03
N THR A 137 -1.85 8.14 6.84
CA THR A 137 -2.86 7.37 6.11
C THR A 137 -2.51 7.19 4.65
N LYS A 138 -2.08 8.26 3.96
CA LYS A 138 -1.82 8.22 2.52
C LYS A 138 -0.61 9.07 2.14
N GLY A 139 0.24 8.54 1.26
CA GLY A 139 1.37 9.28 0.74
C GLY A 139 2.56 8.40 0.35
N TRP A 140 3.68 9.06 0.05
CA TRP A 140 4.93 8.41 -0.33
C TRP A 140 5.79 8.18 0.91
N ILE A 141 6.12 6.92 1.19
CA ILE A 141 7.07 6.54 2.23
C ILE A 141 8.45 6.44 1.58
N LEU A 142 9.43 7.05 2.21
CA LEU A 142 10.77 7.24 1.69
C LEU A 142 11.76 6.52 2.61
N ALA A 143 12.38 5.49 2.09
CA ALA A 143 13.48 4.81 2.76
C ALA A 143 14.77 5.60 2.57
N CYS A 144 15.26 6.20 3.63
CA CYS A 144 16.43 7.06 3.63
C CYS A 144 17.53 6.46 4.52
N GLU A 145 18.78 6.82 4.24
CA GLU A 145 19.92 6.53 5.12
C GLU A 145 20.81 7.76 5.26
N ASP A 146 21.47 7.89 6.39
CA ASP A 146 22.54 8.87 6.59
C ASP A 146 23.88 8.34 6.04
N ASP A 147 24.96 9.14 6.14
CA ASP A 147 26.28 8.75 5.64
C ASP A 147 26.92 7.61 6.46
N ALA A 148 26.40 7.30 7.64
CA ALA A 148 26.82 6.15 8.45
C ALA A 148 25.98 4.88 8.18
N GLY A 149 25.03 4.95 7.23
CA GLY A 149 24.10 3.88 6.88
C GLY A 149 22.93 3.71 7.87
N ASN A 150 22.73 4.64 8.83
CA ASN A 150 21.59 4.56 9.72
C ASN A 150 20.30 4.87 8.93
N VAL A 151 19.31 4.00 9.09
CA VAL A 151 18.04 4.13 8.39
C VAL A 151 17.17 5.20 9.04
N ARG A 152 16.62 6.05 8.19
CA ARG A 152 15.55 6.99 8.50
C ARG A 152 14.40 6.78 7.51
N VAL A 153 13.20 6.58 8.00
CA VAL A 153 12.03 6.50 7.14
C VAL A 153 11.24 7.79 7.27
N ASP A 154 11.09 8.49 6.15
CA ASP A 154 10.30 9.70 6.05
C ASP A 154 9.00 9.43 5.28
N MET A 155 8.04 10.34 5.35
CA MET A 155 6.82 10.25 4.55
C MET A 155 6.43 11.63 4.01
N LEU A 156 6.07 11.68 2.73
CA LEU A 156 5.31 12.76 2.15
C LEU A 156 3.83 12.40 2.21
N SER A 157 3.17 12.86 3.27
CA SER A 157 1.73 12.67 3.45
C SER A 157 0.97 13.58 2.49
N ILE A 158 -0.06 13.04 1.81
CA ILE A 158 -0.87 13.75 0.80
C ILE A 158 -2.37 13.74 1.10
N SER A 159 -2.75 13.56 2.37
CA SER A 159 -4.17 13.44 2.74
C SER A 159 -5.00 14.71 2.50
N ARG A 160 -4.43 15.89 2.71
CA ARG A 160 -5.02 17.22 2.38
C ARG A 160 -3.97 18.14 1.79
N ASP A 161 -2.95 18.42 2.57
CA ASP A 161 -1.77 19.18 2.16
C ASP A 161 -0.59 18.22 2.12
N THR A 162 0.41 18.49 1.27
CA THR A 162 1.64 17.70 1.28
C THR A 162 2.47 18.07 2.51
N LEU A 163 2.60 17.12 3.45
CA LEU A 163 3.39 17.27 4.67
C LEU A 163 4.62 16.36 4.62
N HIS A 164 5.80 16.91 4.91
CA HIS A 164 7.00 16.12 5.11
C HIS A 164 7.09 15.67 6.58
N LEU A 165 6.79 14.41 6.83
CA LEU A 165 6.91 13.77 8.14
C LEU A 165 8.26 13.07 8.21
N LYS A 166 9.12 13.54 9.11
CA LYS A 166 10.49 13.01 9.25
C LYS A 166 10.55 11.89 10.27
N ASN A 167 11.32 10.86 9.97
CA ASN A 167 11.65 9.76 10.86
C ASN A 167 10.43 9.11 11.53
N ILE A 168 9.50 8.61 10.72
CA ILE A 168 8.22 8.06 11.18
C ILE A 168 8.34 6.78 12.02
N LEU A 169 9.54 6.17 12.10
CA LEU A 169 9.80 4.99 12.92
C LEU A 169 10.26 5.34 14.37
N THR A 170 10.31 6.59 14.77
CA THR A 170 10.82 7.00 16.09
C THR A 170 10.02 6.47 17.28
N ASN A 171 8.75 6.16 17.08
CA ASN A 171 7.89 5.61 18.13
C ASN A 171 7.98 4.08 18.25
N SER A 172 8.63 3.43 17.29
CA SER A 172 8.84 2.00 17.33
C SER A 172 10.09 1.69 18.13
N SER A 173 9.91 1.09 19.30
CA SER A 173 10.95 0.53 20.17
C SER A 173 12.31 0.29 19.52
N ASN A 174 13.26 1.17 19.73
CA ASN A 174 14.74 0.99 19.70
C ASN A 174 15.35 -0.08 18.78
N VAL A 175 14.74 -0.42 17.64
CA VAL A 175 15.35 -1.31 16.68
C VAL A 175 16.21 -0.47 15.73
N PRO A 176 17.54 -0.49 15.86
CA PRO A 176 18.40 0.23 14.94
C PRO A 176 18.40 -0.48 13.59
N HIS A 177 18.00 0.23 12.55
CA HIS A 177 18.12 -0.25 11.19
C HIS A 177 19.36 0.35 10.51
N LYS A 178 20.06 -0.46 9.72
CA LYS A 178 21.20 -0.05 8.91
C LYS A 178 21.09 -0.55 7.49
N ASP A 179 21.64 0.24 6.56
CA ASP A 179 21.81 -0.13 5.15
C ASP A 179 20.49 -0.56 4.50
N ILE A 180 19.58 0.41 4.32
CA ILE A 180 18.24 0.15 3.75
C ILE A 180 18.31 -0.30 2.29
N ASN A 181 17.63 -1.40 1.97
CA ASN A 181 17.49 -1.90 0.61
C ASN A 181 16.13 -1.52 0.01
N LEU A 182 15.05 -1.79 0.76
CA LEU A 182 13.70 -1.70 0.24
C LEU A 182 12.75 -1.25 1.35
N ILE A 183 11.81 -0.40 1.00
CA ILE A 183 10.59 -0.22 1.74
C ILE A 183 9.42 -0.66 0.89
N TRP A 184 8.49 -1.38 1.48
CA TRP A 184 7.32 -1.87 0.77
C TRP A 184 6.08 -1.75 1.65
N VAL A 185 4.94 -1.41 1.04
CA VAL A 185 3.66 -1.26 1.72
C VAL A 185 2.66 -2.25 1.15
N ASP A 186 2.05 -3.04 2.01
CA ASP A 186 0.91 -3.86 1.63
C ASP A 186 -0.35 -2.97 1.56
N ASN A 187 -0.70 -2.54 0.37
CA ASN A 187 -1.91 -1.77 0.10
C ASN A 187 -3.15 -2.65 -0.14
N SER A 188 -3.22 -3.79 0.51
CA SER A 188 -4.36 -4.70 0.39
C SER A 188 -5.64 -4.05 0.94
N PRO A 189 -6.80 -4.18 0.27
CA PRO A 189 -8.05 -3.62 0.77
C PRO A 189 -8.61 -4.34 2.02
N GLU A 190 -8.00 -5.43 2.45
CA GLU A 190 -8.41 -6.13 3.66
C GLU A 190 -7.79 -5.46 4.88
N LEU A 191 -8.57 -4.64 5.51
CA LEU A 191 -8.28 -3.61 6.52
C LEU A 191 -7.47 -4.04 7.75
N TYR A 192 -7.27 -5.30 8.01
CA TYR A 192 -6.64 -5.76 9.27
C TYR A 192 -5.18 -6.20 9.13
N GLU A 193 -4.65 -6.22 7.91
CA GLU A 193 -3.36 -6.83 7.62
C GLU A 193 -2.38 -5.94 6.86
N GLU A 194 -2.70 -4.66 6.69
CA GLU A 194 -1.79 -3.73 6.02
C GLU A 194 -0.55 -3.48 6.86
N GLN A 195 0.58 -3.63 6.22
CA GLN A 195 1.86 -3.62 6.89
C GLN A 195 2.90 -2.89 6.07
N VAL A 196 3.84 -2.30 6.78
CA VAL A 196 5.01 -1.67 6.17
C VAL A 196 6.24 -2.52 6.43
N TYR A 197 6.90 -2.93 5.37
CA TYR A 197 8.11 -3.74 5.44
C TYR A 197 9.32 -2.83 5.28
N VAL A 198 10.21 -2.86 6.27
CA VAL A 198 11.51 -2.18 6.26
C VAL A 198 12.58 -3.25 6.08
N CYS A 199 13.14 -3.32 4.88
CA CYS A 199 14.10 -4.35 4.47
C CYS A 199 15.50 -3.74 4.39
N THR A 200 16.41 -4.26 5.18
CA THR A 200 17.81 -3.80 5.22
C THR A 200 18.77 -4.84 4.63
N ALA A 201 20.04 -4.52 4.53
CA ALA A 201 21.07 -5.48 4.15
C ALA A 201 21.34 -6.57 5.23
N HIS A 202 20.67 -6.49 6.36
CA HIS A 202 20.93 -7.39 7.49
C HIS A 202 19.69 -8.17 7.95
N ASN A 203 18.51 -7.55 7.89
CA ASN A 203 17.25 -8.13 8.36
C ASN A 203 16.04 -7.41 7.75
N THR A 204 14.86 -7.95 7.97
CA THR A 204 13.61 -7.35 7.53
C THR A 204 12.63 -7.31 8.68
N PHE A 205 12.02 -6.15 8.89
CA PHE A 205 10.98 -5.91 9.89
C PHE A 205 9.67 -5.53 9.23
N ARG A 206 8.60 -5.95 9.84
CA ARG A 206 7.23 -5.62 9.50
C ARG A 206 6.64 -4.74 10.60
N TYR A 207 6.08 -3.60 10.22
CA TYR A 207 5.46 -2.61 11.09
C TYR A 207 3.96 -2.53 10.85
N GLY A 208 3.20 -2.16 11.88
CA GLY A 208 1.79 -1.80 11.75
C GLY A 208 1.61 -0.59 10.84
N ARG A 209 0.48 -0.53 10.15
CA ARG A 209 0.17 0.47 9.12
C ARG A 209 0.09 1.90 9.64
N ASP A 210 -0.61 2.10 10.76
CA ASP A 210 -1.09 3.42 11.14
C ASP A 210 -0.15 4.15 12.11
N GLU A 211 0.59 3.40 12.92
CA GLU A 211 1.42 3.94 13.99
C GLU A 211 2.89 3.57 13.85
N PHE A 212 3.23 2.72 12.88
CA PHE A 212 4.58 2.18 12.66
C PHE A 212 5.19 1.62 13.95
N ASP A 213 4.36 1.01 14.76
CA ASP A 213 4.72 0.41 16.05
C ASP A 213 4.87 -1.12 15.93
N GLN A 214 5.23 -1.76 17.04
CA GLN A 214 5.29 -3.21 17.20
C GLN A 214 6.02 -3.94 16.05
N PRO A 215 7.29 -3.61 15.78
CA PRO A 215 8.03 -4.27 14.72
C PRO A 215 8.17 -5.76 14.99
N THR A 216 7.84 -6.57 13.97
CA THR A 216 8.06 -8.02 13.98
C THR A 216 9.17 -8.35 13.01
N GLU A 217 10.25 -8.96 13.48
CA GLU A 217 11.31 -9.46 12.62
C GLU A 217 10.83 -10.69 11.84
N LEU A 218 11.06 -10.71 10.55
CA LEU A 218 10.67 -11.82 9.70
C LEU A 218 11.63 -12.98 9.81
N THR A 219 11.09 -14.20 9.72
CA THR A 219 11.86 -15.44 9.65
C THR A 219 11.49 -16.25 8.41
N ILE A 220 12.46 -16.90 7.81
CA ILE A 220 12.27 -17.82 6.68
C ILE A 220 12.84 -19.19 7.02
N PHE A 221 12.26 -20.24 6.42
CA PHE A 221 12.88 -21.54 6.42
C PHE A 221 14.07 -21.57 5.44
N ASP A 222 15.23 -21.89 5.95
CA ASP A 222 16.45 -22.07 5.17
C ASP A 222 16.64 -23.56 4.88
N PRO A 223 16.49 -24.00 3.62
CA PRO A 223 16.61 -25.40 3.26
C PRO A 223 18.03 -25.95 3.41
N ASP A 224 19.04 -25.09 3.32
CA ASP A 224 20.45 -25.50 3.46
C ASP A 224 20.79 -25.74 4.94
N GLN A 225 20.25 -24.94 5.84
CA GLN A 225 20.40 -25.10 7.30
C GLN A 225 19.35 -26.04 7.93
N LYS A 226 18.30 -26.39 7.17
CA LYS A 226 17.15 -27.19 7.61
C LYS A 226 16.46 -26.63 8.86
N GLY A 227 16.33 -25.31 8.93
CA GLY A 227 15.73 -24.60 10.05
C GLY A 227 15.29 -23.20 9.71
N TYR A 228 14.53 -22.58 10.63
CA TYR A 228 14.15 -21.19 10.51
C TYR A 228 15.30 -20.28 10.92
N ARG A 229 15.43 -19.16 10.22
CA ARG A 229 16.38 -18.10 10.56
C ARG A 229 15.77 -16.72 10.35
N ASN A 230 16.24 -15.75 11.07
CA ASN A 230 16.12 -14.33 10.84
C ASN A 230 17.36 -13.82 10.05
N ASN A 231 17.63 -12.54 10.04
CA ASN A 231 18.69 -11.91 9.24
C ASN A 231 18.50 -12.14 7.73
N ILE A 232 17.28 -11.97 7.25
CA ILE A 232 16.93 -12.11 5.85
C ILE A 232 17.04 -10.78 5.11
N VAL A 233 17.65 -10.83 3.92
CA VAL A 233 17.82 -9.67 3.04
C VAL A 233 16.79 -9.76 1.92
N ILE A 234 15.69 -9.03 2.05
CA ILE A 234 14.68 -8.95 1.00
C ILE A 234 15.09 -7.93 -0.05
N THR A 235 15.02 -8.32 -1.32
CA THR A 235 15.41 -7.50 -2.47
C THR A 235 14.24 -7.02 -3.31
N ASP A 236 13.11 -7.72 -3.28
CA ASP A 236 11.86 -7.30 -3.92
C ASP A 236 10.66 -7.98 -3.28
N ILE A 237 9.53 -7.26 -3.28
CA ILE A 237 8.22 -7.74 -2.83
C ILE A 237 7.18 -7.30 -3.86
N GLN A 238 6.38 -8.24 -4.35
CA GLN A 238 5.25 -7.98 -5.23
C GLN A 238 4.02 -8.70 -4.73
N LYS A 239 2.92 -7.96 -4.56
CA LYS A 239 1.61 -8.51 -4.24
C LYS A 239 0.60 -7.94 -5.20
N LEU A 240 -0.22 -8.77 -5.75
CA LEU A 240 -1.34 -8.42 -6.58
C LEU A 240 -2.62 -8.51 -5.74
N LYS A 241 -3.75 -8.09 -6.27
CA LYS A 241 -4.98 -7.86 -5.51
C LYS A 241 -5.54 -9.06 -4.72
N ASP A 242 -5.20 -10.28 -5.10
CA ASP A 242 -5.52 -11.42 -4.27
C ASP A 242 -4.51 -11.53 -3.11
N LYS A 243 -4.88 -12.15 -2.03
CA LYS A 243 -4.13 -12.20 -0.75
C LYS A 243 -2.72 -12.80 -0.83
N ARG A 244 -2.27 -13.22 -1.99
CA ARG A 244 -0.97 -13.84 -2.19
C ARG A 244 -0.02 -12.93 -2.96
N GLY A 245 1.17 -12.81 -2.43
CA GLY A 245 2.28 -12.15 -3.06
C GLY A 245 3.50 -13.06 -3.12
N MET A 246 4.60 -12.47 -3.50
CA MET A 246 5.91 -13.08 -3.53
C MET A 246 6.94 -12.09 -3.02
N PHE A 247 7.91 -12.56 -2.27
CA PHE A 247 9.13 -11.81 -1.98
C PHE A 247 10.37 -12.63 -2.33
N LEU A 248 11.45 -11.92 -2.57
CA LEU A 248 12.76 -12.49 -2.87
C LEU A 248 13.69 -12.23 -1.71
N ALA A 249 14.31 -13.28 -1.22
CA ALA A 249 15.30 -13.19 -0.16
C ALA A 249 16.45 -14.16 -0.43
N ASP A 250 17.69 -13.66 -0.32
CA ASP A 250 18.91 -14.46 -0.44
C ASP A 250 18.95 -15.32 -1.73
N GLY A 251 18.51 -14.73 -2.84
CA GLY A 251 18.49 -15.38 -4.15
C GLY A 251 17.38 -16.42 -4.33
N LYS A 252 16.41 -16.52 -3.43
CA LYS A 252 15.29 -17.47 -3.51
C LYS A 252 13.94 -16.76 -3.44
N ALA A 253 12.89 -17.39 -3.96
CA ALA A 253 11.52 -16.87 -3.92
C ALA A 253 10.70 -17.52 -2.82
N TYR A 254 9.94 -16.70 -2.11
CA TYR A 254 9.02 -17.12 -1.05
C TYR A 254 7.62 -16.58 -1.33
N VAL A 255 6.59 -17.31 -0.91
CA VAL A 255 5.20 -16.84 -1.01
C VAL A 255 4.90 -15.91 0.16
N LEU A 256 4.41 -14.71 -0.15
CA LEU A 256 3.84 -13.79 0.81
C LEU A 256 2.33 -14.08 0.91
N SER A 257 1.86 -14.41 2.11
CA SER A 257 0.44 -14.64 2.41
C SER A 257 0.07 -13.88 3.66
N SER A 258 -1.13 -13.33 3.68
CA SER A 258 -1.70 -12.61 4.82
C SER A 258 -1.82 -13.45 6.10
N SER A 259 -1.90 -14.78 5.95
CA SER A 259 -1.97 -15.70 7.09
C SER A 259 -0.62 -15.98 7.76
N ASN A 260 0.48 -15.45 7.21
CA ASN A 260 1.80 -15.67 7.79
C ASN A 260 2.13 -14.56 8.80
N GLU A 261 2.22 -14.91 10.05
CA GLU A 261 2.54 -14.00 11.17
C GLU A 261 4.05 -13.66 11.28
N GLY A 262 4.76 -13.60 10.16
CA GLY A 262 6.20 -13.30 10.10
C GLY A 262 7.10 -14.51 9.95
N GLU A 263 6.55 -15.71 9.94
CA GLU A 263 7.25 -16.96 9.64
C GLU A 263 6.89 -17.47 8.23
N PHE A 264 7.86 -17.64 7.37
CA PHE A 264 7.68 -18.10 6.00
C PHE A 264 8.35 -19.46 5.81
N GLY A 265 7.61 -20.38 5.19
CA GLY A 265 8.06 -21.75 4.95
C GLY A 265 9.13 -21.86 3.85
N ASN A 266 9.22 -23.02 3.24
CA ASN A 266 10.21 -23.31 2.20
C ASN A 266 10.11 -22.32 1.01
N PRO A 267 11.25 -21.96 0.39
CA PRO A 267 11.22 -21.23 -0.85
C PRO A 267 10.52 -22.04 -1.95
N VAL A 268 9.90 -21.35 -2.90
CA VAL A 268 9.18 -21.96 -4.04
C VAL A 268 10.04 -22.08 -5.29
N SER A 269 11.26 -21.55 -5.27
CA SER A 269 12.25 -21.65 -6.34
C SER A 269 12.98 -23.00 -6.29
N TYR A 270 12.25 -24.08 -6.61
CA TYR A 270 12.77 -25.43 -6.65
C TYR A 270 12.15 -26.27 -7.78
N TYR A 271 12.86 -27.31 -8.18
CA TYR A 271 12.36 -28.41 -8.99
C TYR A 271 12.18 -29.67 -8.13
N GLU A 272 11.09 -30.38 -8.36
CA GLU A 272 10.89 -31.71 -7.76
C GLU A 272 11.77 -32.73 -8.51
N GLU A 273 12.59 -33.47 -7.79
CA GLU A 273 13.46 -34.54 -8.28
C GLU A 273 13.10 -35.86 -7.59
N GLU A 274 13.59 -36.99 -8.14
CA GLU A 274 13.27 -38.34 -7.64
C GLU A 274 13.57 -38.50 -6.14
N ASN A 275 14.60 -37.83 -5.62
CA ASN A 275 15.06 -37.96 -4.24
C ASN A 275 14.93 -36.66 -3.42
N GLY A 276 14.03 -35.73 -3.79
CA GLY A 276 13.82 -34.48 -3.06
C GLY A 276 13.62 -33.24 -3.92
N TYR A 277 14.19 -32.13 -3.48
CA TYR A 277 14.03 -30.83 -4.13
C TYR A 277 15.41 -30.26 -4.50
N ARG A 278 15.54 -29.78 -5.74
CA ARG A 278 16.69 -28.99 -6.17
C ARG A 278 16.31 -27.52 -6.17
N TYR A 279 16.77 -26.79 -5.18
CA TYR A 279 16.60 -25.34 -5.12
C TYR A 279 17.53 -24.66 -6.11
N PHE A 280 17.06 -23.54 -6.68
CA PHE A 280 17.84 -22.71 -7.60
C PHE A 280 17.78 -21.24 -7.21
N ASN A 281 18.77 -20.48 -7.66
CA ASN A 281 18.85 -19.04 -7.43
C ASN A 281 18.11 -18.28 -8.53
N ILE A 282 17.59 -17.11 -8.14
CA ILE A 282 16.83 -16.22 -9.01
C ILE A 282 17.41 -14.81 -8.97
N GLY A 283 17.11 -14.03 -9.99
CA GLY A 283 17.39 -12.59 -10.02
C GLY A 283 16.64 -11.86 -8.90
N ASP A 284 17.09 -10.68 -8.56
CA ASP A 284 16.62 -9.91 -7.40
C ASP A 284 15.35 -9.06 -7.66
N LYS A 285 14.67 -9.25 -8.79
CA LYS A 285 13.44 -8.52 -9.18
C LYS A 285 12.38 -9.44 -9.75
N ILE A 286 11.13 -9.16 -9.42
CA ILE A 286 9.95 -9.92 -9.82
C ILE A 286 9.24 -9.20 -10.96
N ALA A 287 8.98 -9.90 -12.06
CA ALA A 287 8.06 -9.43 -13.08
C ALA A 287 6.62 -9.75 -12.68
N CYS A 288 5.77 -8.73 -12.69
CA CYS A 288 4.33 -8.85 -12.47
C CYS A 288 3.56 -7.82 -13.31
N ASN A 289 2.31 -8.12 -13.65
CA ASN A 289 1.47 -7.19 -14.38
C ASN A 289 0.65 -6.33 -13.41
N ARG A 290 0.95 -5.04 -13.38
CA ARG A 290 0.29 -4.02 -12.55
C ARG A 290 -0.86 -3.29 -13.24
N SER A 291 -1.09 -3.54 -14.54
CA SER A 291 -2.19 -2.89 -15.26
C SER A 291 -3.54 -3.48 -14.84
N GLY A 292 -4.53 -2.63 -14.58
CA GLY A 292 -5.90 -3.06 -14.29
C GLY A 292 -6.10 -3.71 -12.92
N GLU A 293 -5.39 -3.29 -11.89
CA GLU A 293 -5.56 -3.77 -10.51
C GLU A 293 -6.98 -3.61 -9.94
N ASP A 294 -7.81 -2.76 -10.54
CA ASP A 294 -9.19 -2.51 -10.12
C ASP A 294 -10.20 -3.56 -10.62
N ILE A 295 -9.76 -4.59 -11.33
CA ILE A 295 -10.65 -5.56 -11.98
C ILE A 295 -10.87 -6.79 -11.10
N SER A 296 -12.13 -7.19 -11.00
CA SER A 296 -12.74 -8.26 -10.21
C SER A 296 -12.00 -9.61 -10.11
N ALA A 297 -12.32 -10.33 -9.08
CA ALA A 297 -11.90 -11.60 -8.49
C ALA A 297 -11.61 -12.85 -9.37
N ALA A 298 -11.53 -12.76 -10.69
CA ALA A 298 -11.33 -13.91 -11.57
C ALA A 298 -9.92 -13.98 -12.21
N VAL A 299 -8.95 -13.29 -11.66
CA VAL A 299 -7.62 -13.14 -12.27
C VAL A 299 -6.65 -14.13 -11.65
N ILE A 300 -6.03 -14.96 -12.49
CA ILE A 300 -4.93 -15.82 -12.08
C ILE A 300 -3.64 -15.00 -12.18
N ASP A 301 -3.16 -14.56 -11.06
CA ASP A 301 -1.91 -13.84 -10.98
C ASP A 301 -0.72 -14.77 -11.22
N GLN A 302 0.25 -14.26 -11.97
CA GLN A 302 1.47 -14.96 -12.30
C GLN A 302 2.67 -14.04 -12.11
N PHE A 303 3.71 -14.57 -11.47
CA PHE A 303 5.01 -13.95 -11.36
C PHE A 303 6.00 -14.63 -12.29
N ILE A 304 6.83 -13.83 -12.96
CA ILE A 304 7.93 -14.35 -13.80
C ILE A 304 9.25 -13.89 -13.18
N LEU A 305 10.19 -14.81 -13.08
CA LEU A 305 11.53 -14.57 -12.56
C LEU A 305 12.58 -15.16 -13.49
N TYR A 306 13.80 -14.70 -13.32
CA TYR A 306 14.94 -15.26 -14.04
C TYR A 306 15.72 -16.22 -13.13
N ASN A 307 15.75 -17.50 -13.47
CA ASN A 307 16.62 -18.50 -12.84
C ASN A 307 18.06 -18.23 -13.26
N THR A 308 18.89 -17.77 -12.33
CA THR A 308 20.28 -17.37 -12.59
C THR A 308 21.21 -18.54 -12.73
N ASP A 309 20.89 -19.71 -12.19
CA ASP A 309 21.68 -20.94 -12.29
C ASP A 309 21.51 -21.60 -13.68
N ASP A 310 20.26 -21.71 -14.12
CA ASP A 310 19.93 -22.36 -15.38
C ASP A 310 19.82 -21.39 -16.56
N LYS A 311 19.94 -20.06 -16.31
CA LYS A 311 19.91 -18.97 -17.31
C LYS A 311 18.62 -18.97 -18.14
N ARG A 312 17.48 -19.05 -17.45
CA ARG A 312 16.17 -19.14 -18.06
C ARG A 312 15.09 -18.45 -17.25
N PHE A 313 13.99 -18.12 -17.92
CA PHE A 313 12.82 -17.60 -17.25
C PHE A 313 11.98 -18.72 -16.64
N THR A 314 11.51 -18.49 -15.42
CA THR A 314 10.62 -19.36 -14.67
C THR A 314 9.39 -18.58 -14.24
N TYR A 315 8.32 -19.27 -13.87
CA TYR A 315 7.09 -18.62 -13.40
C TYR A 315 6.48 -19.36 -12.21
N LEU A 316 5.77 -18.61 -11.38
CA LEU A 316 4.87 -19.11 -10.35
C LEU A 316 3.46 -18.59 -10.61
N ARG A 317 2.46 -19.48 -10.61
CA ARG A 317 1.04 -19.10 -10.56
C ARG A 317 0.58 -19.03 -9.12
N THR A 318 -0.41 -18.17 -8.85
CA THR A 318 -0.91 -17.86 -7.49
C THR A 318 -1.16 -19.08 -6.60
N LEU A 319 -1.65 -20.19 -7.13
CA LEU A 319 -1.95 -21.40 -6.35
C LEU A 319 -0.90 -22.49 -6.47
N ALA A 320 0.17 -22.26 -7.22
CA ALA A 320 1.21 -23.27 -7.40
C ALA A 320 2.11 -23.38 -6.16
N LYS A 321 2.65 -24.58 -5.92
CA LYS A 321 3.56 -24.87 -4.80
C LYS A 321 5.02 -24.66 -5.16
N SER A 322 5.35 -24.78 -6.46
CA SER A 322 6.71 -24.66 -6.98
C SER A 322 6.72 -23.91 -8.30
N MET A 323 7.84 -23.32 -8.62
CA MET A 323 8.07 -22.63 -9.88
C MET A 323 8.21 -23.64 -11.03
N LYS A 324 7.88 -23.19 -12.25
CA LYS A 324 8.03 -23.93 -13.49
C LYS A 324 8.76 -23.11 -14.54
N ASP A 325 9.46 -23.78 -15.44
CA ASP A 325 10.13 -23.14 -16.56
C ASP A 325 9.14 -22.56 -17.56
N MET A 326 9.44 -21.39 -18.08
CA MET A 326 8.76 -20.85 -19.25
C MET A 326 9.13 -21.68 -20.48
N ALA A 327 8.12 -22.11 -21.22
CA ALA A 327 8.28 -22.89 -22.45
C ALA A 327 8.22 -22.03 -23.71
N ASP A 328 9.04 -22.33 -24.70
CA ASP A 328 8.91 -21.77 -26.02
C ASP A 328 7.77 -22.43 -26.78
N SER A 329 7.01 -21.67 -27.55
CA SER A 329 5.99 -22.17 -28.45
C SER A 329 6.58 -22.49 -29.81
N ASP A 330 6.06 -23.51 -30.49
CA ASP A 330 6.48 -23.87 -31.85
C ASP A 330 6.18 -22.69 -32.81
N GLY A 331 7.18 -22.35 -33.62
CA GLY A 331 7.08 -21.26 -34.60
C GLY A 331 7.26 -19.84 -34.03
N ASP A 332 7.41 -19.66 -32.71
CA ASP A 332 7.73 -18.37 -32.13
C ASP A 332 9.23 -18.10 -32.15
N ASN A 333 9.64 -17.23 -33.05
CA ASN A 333 11.05 -16.83 -33.24
C ASN A 333 11.41 -15.50 -32.55
N THR A 334 10.54 -14.95 -31.68
CA THR A 334 10.77 -13.66 -31.03
C THR A 334 12.01 -13.71 -30.15
N PHE A 335 12.04 -14.64 -29.21
CA PHE A 335 13.22 -15.02 -28.39
C PHE A 335 12.96 -16.35 -27.66
N SER A 336 14.02 -16.97 -27.15
CA SER A 336 13.84 -18.13 -26.26
C SER A 336 13.81 -17.71 -24.79
N TRP A 337 12.87 -18.29 -24.03
CA TRP A 337 12.83 -18.17 -22.57
C TRP A 337 14.06 -18.81 -21.89
N ASN A 338 14.75 -19.72 -22.59
CA ASN A 338 16.04 -20.27 -22.17
C ASN A 338 17.17 -19.59 -22.95
N THR A 339 17.90 -18.71 -22.28
CA THR A 339 18.95 -17.92 -22.96
C THR A 339 20.14 -18.76 -23.43
N LYS A 340 20.42 -19.93 -22.82
CA LYS A 340 21.42 -20.88 -23.28
C LYS A 340 21.14 -21.44 -24.67
N LYS A 341 19.88 -21.46 -25.12
CA LYS A 341 19.56 -21.87 -26.51
C LYS A 341 20.09 -20.91 -27.57
N VAL A 342 20.29 -19.65 -27.23
CA VAL A 342 20.72 -18.59 -28.15
C VAL A 342 22.17 -18.16 -27.87
N PHE A 343 22.54 -18.16 -26.60
CA PHE A 343 23.88 -17.73 -26.13
C PHE A 343 24.61 -18.92 -25.47
N ALA A 344 24.75 -20.00 -26.21
CA ALA A 344 25.40 -21.21 -25.70
C ALA A 344 26.92 -21.02 -25.54
N PRO A 345 27.56 -21.67 -24.54
CA PRO A 345 26.94 -22.50 -23.49
C PRO A 345 26.45 -21.69 -22.29
N ASP A 346 26.87 -20.44 -22.14
CA ASP A 346 26.82 -19.69 -20.87
C ASP A 346 25.45 -19.07 -20.58
N GLY A 347 24.68 -18.74 -21.63
CA GLY A 347 23.42 -17.99 -21.48
C GLY A 347 23.70 -16.51 -21.19
N LEU A 348 22.72 -15.83 -20.59
CA LEU A 348 22.82 -14.42 -20.20
C LEU A 348 22.75 -14.26 -18.68
N ASP A 349 23.51 -13.34 -18.14
CA ASP A 349 23.48 -12.95 -16.74
C ASP A 349 22.33 -11.96 -16.48
N PHE A 350 21.69 -12.09 -15.33
CA PHE A 350 20.64 -11.19 -14.89
C PHE A 350 21.23 -9.84 -14.46
N VAL A 351 20.59 -8.75 -14.88
CA VAL A 351 20.90 -7.39 -14.41
C VAL A 351 19.75 -6.84 -13.60
N THR A 352 18.55 -6.76 -14.17
CA THR A 352 17.35 -6.31 -13.47
C THR A 352 16.08 -6.68 -14.23
N THR A 353 14.92 -6.62 -13.54
CA THR A 353 13.59 -6.67 -14.16
C THR A 353 12.81 -5.42 -13.77
N ILE A 354 12.10 -4.84 -14.73
CA ILE A 354 11.35 -3.59 -14.59
C ILE A 354 9.91 -3.83 -15.01
N ASN A 355 8.96 -3.37 -14.21
CA ASN A 355 7.53 -3.40 -14.50
C ASN A 355 7.03 -2.02 -14.94
N SER A 356 6.09 -1.96 -15.87
CA SER A 356 5.45 -0.72 -16.33
C SER A 356 3.98 -0.94 -16.67
N LEU A 357 3.22 0.14 -16.89
CA LEU A 357 1.85 0.08 -17.38
C LEU A 357 1.77 0.05 -18.91
N PHE A 358 2.89 0.23 -19.62
CA PHE A 358 2.95 0.19 -21.08
C PHE A 358 2.42 -1.14 -21.64
N GLY A 359 1.70 -1.08 -22.75
CA GLY A 359 1.24 -2.28 -23.47
C GLY A 359 0.39 -3.23 -22.61
N SER A 360 -0.44 -2.69 -21.71
CA SER A 360 -1.27 -3.45 -20.77
C SER A 360 -0.44 -4.19 -19.70
N GLY A 361 0.64 -3.57 -19.23
CA GLY A 361 1.47 -4.08 -18.13
C GLY A 361 2.69 -4.87 -18.60
N GLN A 362 3.48 -4.26 -19.48
CA GLN A 362 4.73 -4.87 -19.97
C GLN A 362 5.80 -4.88 -18.88
N SER A 363 6.45 -6.01 -18.71
CA SER A 363 7.71 -6.15 -17.98
C SER A 363 8.88 -6.24 -18.97
N ALA A 364 10.05 -5.78 -18.54
CA ALA A 364 11.30 -5.91 -19.27
C ALA A 364 12.41 -6.44 -18.36
N THR A 365 13.11 -7.47 -18.80
CA THR A 365 14.30 -8.00 -18.11
C THR A 365 15.54 -7.62 -18.88
N LEU A 366 16.43 -6.90 -18.21
CA LEU A 366 17.77 -6.55 -18.73
C LEU A 366 18.74 -7.66 -18.37
N LEU A 367 19.39 -8.19 -19.40
CA LEU A 367 20.33 -9.31 -19.30
C LEU A 367 21.67 -8.91 -19.93
N LYS A 368 22.77 -9.45 -19.42
CA LYS A 368 24.13 -9.19 -19.89
C LYS A 368 24.76 -10.47 -20.44
N ASN A 369 25.35 -10.38 -21.61
CA ASN A 369 26.19 -11.46 -22.14
C ASN A 369 27.54 -11.49 -21.39
N PRO A 370 27.86 -12.57 -20.66
CA PRO A 370 29.09 -12.65 -19.89
C PRO A 370 30.36 -12.68 -20.78
N VAL A 371 30.24 -13.03 -22.08
CA VAL A 371 31.37 -13.17 -22.99
C VAL A 371 31.79 -11.83 -23.57
N ASP A 372 30.85 -11.01 -24.06
CA ASP A 372 31.15 -9.76 -24.76
C ASP A 372 30.62 -8.51 -24.04
N GLY A 373 30.00 -8.68 -22.89
CA GLY A 373 29.47 -7.59 -22.06
C GLY A 373 28.24 -6.88 -22.61
N LYS A 374 27.71 -7.30 -23.76
CA LYS A 374 26.53 -6.67 -24.37
C LYS A 374 25.27 -6.87 -23.54
N LEU A 375 24.45 -5.84 -23.49
CA LEU A 375 23.17 -5.84 -22.80
C LEU A 375 22.04 -6.15 -23.78
N TYR A 376 21.07 -6.93 -23.30
CA TYR A 376 19.87 -7.32 -24.04
C TYR A 376 18.65 -7.07 -23.16
N LEU A 377 17.65 -6.38 -23.72
CA LEU A 377 16.36 -6.15 -23.06
C LEU A 377 15.31 -7.12 -23.64
N TYR A 378 14.79 -7.99 -22.79
CA TYR A 378 13.72 -8.94 -23.10
C TYR A 378 12.40 -8.38 -22.60
N THR A 379 11.46 -8.07 -23.48
CA THR A 379 10.16 -7.53 -23.12
C THR A 379 9.07 -8.57 -23.27
N TYR A 380 8.11 -8.57 -22.34
CA TYR A 380 6.98 -9.49 -22.33
C TYR A 380 5.84 -8.90 -21.50
N THR A 381 4.61 -9.37 -21.78
CA THR A 381 3.42 -9.00 -21.02
C THR A 381 2.82 -10.24 -20.38
N ILE A 382 2.62 -10.20 -19.07
CA ILE A 382 2.00 -11.29 -18.32
C ILE A 382 0.49 -11.15 -18.47
N THR A 383 -0.16 -12.19 -19.02
CA THR A 383 -1.61 -12.17 -19.19
C THR A 383 -2.29 -12.49 -17.89
N ARG A 384 -3.14 -11.60 -17.40
CA ARG A 384 -3.87 -11.75 -16.13
C ARG A 384 -4.95 -12.83 -16.17
N THR A 385 -5.45 -13.19 -17.35
CA THR A 385 -6.42 -14.27 -17.54
C THR A 385 -5.73 -15.47 -18.17
N GLY A 386 -5.69 -16.61 -17.45
CA GLY A 386 -5.13 -17.86 -17.97
C GLY A 386 -3.66 -18.12 -17.65
N GLY A 387 -2.95 -17.21 -16.98
CA GLY A 387 -1.60 -17.44 -16.47
C GLY A 387 -0.60 -17.77 -17.58
N SER A 388 -0.56 -16.98 -18.64
CA SER A 388 0.42 -17.05 -19.73
C SER A 388 1.14 -15.72 -19.88
N ALA A 389 2.24 -15.71 -20.62
CA ALA A 389 2.95 -14.48 -20.99
C ALA A 389 3.15 -14.43 -22.49
N THR A 390 2.97 -13.23 -23.06
CA THR A 390 3.21 -12.94 -24.46
C THR A 390 4.57 -12.27 -24.61
N LYS A 391 5.43 -12.81 -25.46
CA LYS A 391 6.72 -12.22 -25.78
C LYS A 391 6.53 -10.92 -26.57
N GLY A 392 7.19 -9.85 -26.16
CA GLY A 392 7.22 -8.57 -26.88
C GLY A 392 8.39 -8.49 -27.85
N GLY A 393 9.63 -8.66 -27.36
CA GLY A 393 10.82 -8.61 -28.19
C GLY A 393 12.12 -8.80 -27.41
N LYS A 394 13.20 -9.03 -28.16
CA LYS A 394 14.58 -9.04 -27.67
C LYS A 394 15.34 -7.93 -28.37
N TYR A 395 15.85 -6.99 -27.62
CA TYR A 395 16.55 -5.82 -28.14
C TYR A 395 17.96 -5.76 -27.61
N MET A 396 18.95 -5.66 -28.52
CA MET A 396 20.31 -5.36 -28.11
C MET A 396 20.43 -3.88 -27.76
N VAL A 397 20.92 -3.60 -26.56
CA VAL A 397 21.13 -2.22 -26.09
C VAL A 397 22.45 -1.72 -26.65
N SER A 398 22.40 -0.88 -27.68
CA SER A 398 23.59 -0.42 -28.38
C SER A 398 23.80 1.09 -28.39
N GLY A 399 22.74 1.87 -28.19
CA GLY A 399 22.77 3.34 -28.21
C GLY A 399 22.66 4.02 -26.84
N ALA A 400 22.67 3.26 -25.75
CA ALA A 400 22.50 3.78 -24.40
C ALA A 400 23.80 4.25 -23.79
N THR A 401 24.06 5.55 -23.80
CA THR A 401 25.27 6.18 -23.29
C THR A 401 25.50 5.88 -21.81
N ASN A 402 26.67 5.35 -21.44
CA ASN A 402 27.06 5.06 -20.05
C ASN A 402 26.13 4.11 -19.28
N ILE A 403 25.34 3.29 -19.95
CA ILE A 403 24.39 2.38 -19.32
C ILE A 403 25.08 1.31 -18.45
N ASP A 404 26.30 0.96 -18.78
CA ASP A 404 27.16 0.05 -18.02
C ASP A 404 27.54 0.55 -16.62
N GLN A 405 27.36 1.86 -16.38
CA GLN A 405 27.56 2.52 -15.08
C GLN A 405 26.28 2.66 -14.28
N SER A 406 25.15 2.19 -14.83
CA SER A 406 23.83 2.34 -14.20
C SER A 406 23.47 1.13 -13.36
N GLU A 407 22.93 1.41 -12.17
CA GLU A 407 22.25 0.45 -11.30
C GLU A 407 20.76 0.77 -11.17
N LEU A 408 20.32 1.93 -11.70
CA LEU A 408 18.97 2.45 -11.56
C LEU A 408 18.28 2.46 -12.92
N PHE A 409 17.20 1.68 -13.01
CA PHE A 409 16.45 1.50 -14.25
C PHE A 409 14.96 1.62 -14.00
N SER A 410 14.23 2.18 -14.98
CA SER A 410 12.77 2.22 -15.01
C SER A 410 12.26 2.20 -16.46
N LEU A 411 10.95 2.07 -16.65
CA LEU A 411 10.28 2.17 -17.94
C LEU A 411 9.17 3.22 -17.89
N THR A 412 8.97 3.96 -18.99
CA THR A 412 7.80 4.85 -19.10
C THR A 412 6.53 4.06 -19.32
N ASN A 413 5.38 4.63 -18.87
CA ASN A 413 4.10 3.94 -18.91
C ASN A 413 3.40 3.98 -20.28
N ARG A 414 3.70 4.96 -21.15
CA ARG A 414 3.01 5.13 -22.45
C ARG A 414 3.72 4.48 -23.61
N GLN A 415 5.02 4.75 -23.75
CA GLN A 415 5.82 4.23 -24.88
C GLN A 415 6.86 3.21 -24.45
N GLY A 416 7.07 3.00 -23.14
CA GLY A 416 8.00 2.04 -22.61
C GLY A 416 9.46 2.37 -22.97
N TYR A 417 9.86 3.63 -22.92
CA TYR A 417 11.27 4.02 -22.97
C TYR A 417 12.00 3.50 -21.73
N LEU A 418 13.23 3.05 -21.92
CA LEU A 418 14.10 2.73 -20.79
C LEU A 418 14.67 4.03 -20.23
N ILE A 419 14.38 4.27 -18.95
CA ILE A 419 14.95 5.36 -18.15
C ILE A 419 16.06 4.78 -17.29
N TYR A 420 17.23 5.42 -17.26
CA TYR A 420 18.33 5.00 -16.42
C TYR A 420 19.19 6.19 -15.98
N ALA A 421 19.94 6.01 -14.89
CA ALA A 421 20.85 7.01 -14.37
C ALA A 421 22.30 6.58 -14.47
N ALA A 422 23.15 7.46 -14.97
CA ALA A 422 24.59 7.30 -14.90
C ALA A 422 25.20 8.48 -14.13
N GLY A 423 25.59 8.22 -12.89
CA GLY A 423 26.11 9.24 -11.98
C GLY A 423 25.05 10.29 -11.63
N ASN A 424 25.21 11.50 -12.12
CA ASN A 424 24.31 12.63 -11.89
C ASN A 424 23.39 12.92 -13.09
N THR A 425 23.37 12.08 -14.10
CA THR A 425 22.63 12.33 -15.34
C THR A 425 21.57 11.26 -15.58
N LEU A 426 20.36 11.68 -15.87
CA LEU A 426 19.20 10.87 -16.21
C LEU A 426 19.08 10.79 -17.72
N TYR A 427 18.93 9.58 -18.25
CA TYR A 427 18.79 9.29 -19.68
C TYR A 427 17.47 8.59 -19.99
N GLY A 428 16.93 8.87 -21.18
CA GLY A 428 15.82 8.15 -21.80
C GLY A 428 16.30 7.45 -23.07
N TYR A 429 16.01 6.18 -23.23
CA TYR A 429 16.47 5.36 -24.34
C TYR A 429 15.34 4.58 -25.01
N ASN A 430 15.16 4.82 -26.32
CA ASN A 430 14.26 4.02 -27.14
C ASN A 430 14.98 2.78 -27.65
N PHE A 431 14.88 1.69 -26.92
CA PHE A 431 15.53 0.43 -27.26
C PHE A 431 14.97 -0.25 -28.53
N ARG A 432 13.74 0.13 -28.98
CA ARG A 432 13.11 -0.49 -30.16
C ARG A 432 13.73 -0.04 -31.47
N ASN A 433 14.14 1.21 -31.54
CA ASN A 433 14.81 1.75 -32.74
C ASN A 433 16.35 1.81 -32.61
N GLY A 434 16.89 1.55 -31.42
CA GLY A 434 18.34 1.53 -31.16
C GLY A 434 19.03 2.90 -31.33
N SER A 435 18.28 4.00 -31.36
CA SER A 435 18.83 5.35 -31.44
C SER A 435 19.65 5.69 -30.19
N ALA A 436 20.44 6.76 -30.27
CA ALA A 436 21.21 7.23 -29.12
C ALA A 436 20.28 7.63 -27.97
N ALA A 437 20.71 7.35 -26.74
CA ALA A 437 19.99 7.81 -25.55
C ALA A 437 19.96 9.35 -25.50
N VAL A 438 18.84 9.89 -25.02
CA VAL A 438 18.63 11.32 -24.82
C VAL A 438 18.92 11.66 -23.38
N GLU A 439 19.75 12.68 -23.13
CA GLU A 439 19.90 13.26 -21.81
C GLU A 439 18.59 13.98 -21.43
N LEU A 440 17.93 13.52 -20.39
CA LEU A 440 16.69 14.13 -19.90
C LEU A 440 16.95 15.22 -18.88
N ARG A 441 17.90 14.98 -17.97
CA ARG A 441 18.26 15.91 -16.92
C ARG A 441 19.65 15.59 -16.34
N SER A 442 20.41 16.64 -16.02
CA SER A 442 21.61 16.53 -15.21
C SER A 442 21.46 17.28 -13.88
N PHE A 443 22.07 16.76 -12.83
CA PHE A 443 22.02 17.30 -11.47
C PHE A 443 23.44 17.60 -10.97
N PRO A 444 24.04 18.73 -11.35
CA PRO A 444 25.43 19.05 -11.01
C PRO A 444 25.66 19.09 -9.50
N GLY A 445 26.64 18.33 -9.02
CA GLY A 445 27.00 18.25 -7.60
C GLY A 445 26.09 17.35 -6.75
N GLU A 446 25.13 16.66 -7.37
CA GLU A 446 24.27 15.67 -6.73
C GLU A 446 24.43 14.31 -7.43
N LYS A 447 24.24 13.21 -6.73
CA LYS A 447 24.18 11.86 -7.30
C LYS A 447 22.73 11.40 -7.33
N ILE A 448 22.27 10.79 -8.42
CA ILE A 448 20.96 10.16 -8.48
C ILE A 448 21.00 8.88 -7.63
N THR A 449 20.07 8.73 -6.70
CA THR A 449 20.05 7.63 -5.72
C THR A 449 18.84 6.73 -5.84
N ALA A 450 17.75 7.20 -6.47
CA ALA A 450 16.61 6.37 -6.80
C ALA A 450 15.84 6.93 -8.01
N ILE A 451 15.25 6.03 -8.78
CA ILE A 451 14.29 6.31 -9.85
C ILE A 451 13.04 5.49 -9.55
N PHE A 452 11.90 6.15 -9.52
CA PHE A 452 10.63 5.49 -9.29
C PHE A 452 9.60 5.96 -10.32
N ASN A 453 9.01 5.01 -11.05
CA ASN A 453 7.87 5.25 -11.93
C ASN A 453 6.57 5.03 -11.14
N ASP A 454 5.67 5.98 -11.17
CA ASP A 454 4.38 5.83 -10.51
C ASP A 454 3.48 4.87 -11.30
N ILE A 455 3.41 3.64 -10.84
CA ILE A 455 2.53 2.58 -11.36
C ILE A 455 1.51 2.11 -10.32
N ILE A 456 1.43 2.79 -9.18
CA ILE A 456 0.68 2.32 -8.00
C ILE A 456 -0.34 3.36 -7.51
N SER A 457 0.01 4.67 -7.51
CA SER A 457 -0.85 5.70 -6.93
C SER A 457 -2.11 5.97 -7.75
N ASP A 458 -3.03 6.75 -7.21
CA ASP A 458 -4.21 7.24 -7.93
C ASP A 458 -3.86 8.08 -9.16
N GLN A 459 -2.61 8.53 -9.27
CA GLN A 459 -2.09 9.34 -10.38
C GLN A 459 -1.27 8.53 -11.38
N LYS A 460 -1.24 7.20 -11.27
CA LYS A 460 -0.46 6.29 -12.13
C LYS A 460 -0.67 6.49 -13.63
N ASP A 461 -1.86 6.96 -14.03
CA ASP A 461 -2.20 7.23 -15.44
C ASP A 461 -1.64 8.57 -15.97
N GLN A 462 -1.01 9.38 -15.13
CA GLN A 462 -0.47 10.69 -15.50
C GLN A 462 1.02 10.65 -15.86
N ASP A 463 1.65 9.47 -15.89
CA ASP A 463 3.06 9.26 -16.22
C ASP A 463 4.04 10.08 -15.38
N PHE A 464 3.87 10.04 -14.07
CA PHE A 464 4.77 10.66 -13.14
C PHE A 464 5.98 9.78 -12.82
N PHE A 465 7.15 10.43 -12.77
CA PHE A 465 8.40 9.87 -12.29
C PHE A 465 8.91 10.64 -11.08
N TYR A 466 9.45 9.94 -10.14
CA TYR A 466 10.13 10.48 -8.97
C TYR A 466 11.63 10.17 -9.06
N ILE A 467 12.44 11.21 -8.98
CA ILE A 467 13.90 11.12 -9.01
C ILE A 467 14.43 11.62 -7.69
N ALA A 468 15.12 10.74 -6.98
CA ALA A 468 15.84 11.12 -5.78
C ALA A 468 17.28 11.42 -6.10
N THR A 469 17.81 12.51 -5.54
CA THR A 469 19.22 12.89 -5.62
C THR A 469 19.77 13.14 -4.23
N TYR A 470 21.07 13.02 -4.09
CA TYR A 470 21.77 13.29 -2.83
C TYR A 470 23.04 14.08 -3.09
N LYS A 471 23.24 15.12 -2.28
CA LYS A 471 24.48 15.91 -2.25
C LYS A 471 25.36 15.40 -1.13
N GLU A 472 26.45 14.72 -1.49
CA GLU A 472 27.38 14.14 -0.53
C GLU A 472 28.01 15.20 0.36
N GLY A 473 28.25 14.85 1.63
CA GLY A 473 28.82 15.73 2.65
C GLY A 473 27.89 16.83 3.15
N GLN A 474 26.61 16.83 2.76
CA GLN A 474 25.61 17.73 3.27
C GLN A 474 24.58 16.96 4.11
N GLU A 475 24.48 17.29 5.40
CA GLU A 475 23.43 16.75 6.25
C GLU A 475 22.07 17.06 5.62
N ASN A 476 21.19 16.05 5.51
CA ASN A 476 19.91 16.15 4.81
C ASN A 476 20.02 16.70 3.37
N GLY A 477 21.09 16.35 2.66
CA GLY A 477 21.33 16.75 1.27
C GLY A 477 20.44 16.07 0.24
N GLY A 478 19.47 15.26 0.67
CA GLY A 478 18.54 14.53 -0.19
C GLY A 478 17.44 15.44 -0.73
N THR A 479 17.15 15.25 -2.01
CA THR A 479 16.09 15.96 -2.73
C THR A 479 15.25 14.94 -3.51
N LEU A 480 13.93 15.01 -3.40
CA LEU A 480 12.99 14.28 -4.22
C LEU A 480 12.33 15.23 -5.22
N ARG A 481 12.31 14.83 -6.48
CA ARG A 481 11.70 15.61 -7.57
C ARG A 481 10.68 14.77 -8.31
N LYS A 482 9.51 15.34 -8.56
CA LYS A 482 8.45 14.77 -9.36
C LYS A 482 8.51 15.39 -10.76
N TYR A 483 8.51 14.54 -11.76
CA TYR A 483 8.46 14.91 -13.17
C TYR A 483 7.26 14.26 -13.84
N GLN A 484 6.66 14.97 -14.78
CA GLN A 484 5.75 14.37 -15.74
C GLN A 484 6.52 13.99 -16.99
N VAL A 485 6.36 12.76 -17.44
CA VAL A 485 6.95 12.27 -18.69
C VAL A 485 5.97 12.53 -19.83
N THR A 486 6.50 13.02 -20.93
CA THR A 486 5.81 13.07 -22.23
C THR A 486 6.65 12.32 -23.24
N ASP A 487 6.13 11.20 -23.71
CA ASP A 487 6.82 10.36 -24.67
C ASP A 487 5.94 10.03 -25.89
N SER A 488 6.58 9.89 -27.05
CA SER A 488 6.02 9.48 -28.31
C SER A 488 6.95 8.43 -28.95
N ALA A 489 6.63 7.94 -30.15
CA ALA A 489 7.48 6.96 -30.84
C ALA A 489 8.94 7.44 -31.04
N ASP A 490 9.14 8.76 -31.22
CA ASP A 490 10.44 9.33 -31.60
C ASP A 490 11.00 10.32 -30.58
N LYS A 491 10.27 10.66 -29.54
CA LYS A 491 10.66 11.71 -28.59
C LYS A 491 10.29 11.36 -27.16
N ILE A 492 11.15 11.74 -26.22
CA ILE A 492 10.87 11.71 -24.79
C ILE A 492 11.33 13.00 -24.14
N GLU A 493 10.50 13.56 -23.27
CA GLU A 493 10.78 14.78 -22.49
C GLU A 493 10.24 14.61 -21.08
N ILE A 494 10.81 15.36 -20.13
CA ILE A 494 10.31 15.46 -18.75
C ILE A 494 10.05 16.91 -18.39
N THR A 495 8.98 17.15 -17.63
CA THR A 495 8.57 18.47 -17.16
C THR A 495 8.54 18.48 -15.64
N ASP A 496 9.18 19.48 -15.05
CA ASP A 496 9.23 19.66 -13.60
C ASP A 496 7.80 19.86 -13.04
N GLN A 497 7.47 19.16 -11.95
CA GLN A 497 6.19 19.29 -11.25
C GLN A 497 6.41 19.82 -9.83
N GLU A 498 7.03 19.02 -8.97
CA GLU A 498 7.22 19.32 -7.56
C GLU A 498 8.63 18.93 -7.11
N THR A 499 9.13 19.61 -6.08
CA THR A 499 10.46 19.35 -5.49
C THR A 499 10.37 19.46 -3.97
N TRP A 500 10.82 18.41 -3.28
CA TRP A 500 10.93 18.36 -1.84
C TRP A 500 12.38 18.15 -1.43
N LYS A 501 12.80 18.79 -0.35
CA LYS A 501 14.19 18.81 0.13
C LYS A 501 14.27 18.35 1.58
N ASP A 502 15.48 18.37 2.11
CA ASP A 502 15.79 18.07 3.52
C ASP A 502 15.58 16.61 3.92
N PHE A 503 15.75 15.69 2.97
CA PHE A 503 15.84 14.26 3.23
C PHE A 503 17.29 13.84 3.53
N SER A 504 17.46 12.70 4.19
CA SER A 504 18.71 11.93 4.07
C SER A 504 18.79 11.29 2.67
N ARG A 505 19.78 10.47 2.40
CA ARG A 505 19.93 9.80 1.11
C ARG A 505 18.75 8.86 0.85
N ILE A 506 17.84 9.21 -0.04
CA ILE A 506 16.70 8.36 -0.42
C ILE A 506 17.20 7.19 -1.26
N LYS A 507 16.91 5.97 -0.85
CA LYS A 507 17.31 4.72 -1.52
C LYS A 507 16.15 4.02 -2.20
N ASN A 508 14.95 4.15 -1.63
CA ASN A 508 13.76 3.50 -2.15
C ASN A 508 12.49 4.29 -1.76
N ILE A 509 11.43 4.10 -2.52
CA ILE A 509 10.17 4.82 -2.37
C ILE A 509 9.02 3.82 -2.50
N ALA A 510 8.04 3.91 -1.60
CA ALA A 510 6.81 3.14 -1.67
C ALA A 510 5.59 4.05 -1.51
N PHE A 511 4.50 3.73 -2.19
CA PHE A 511 3.23 4.45 -2.02
C PHE A 511 2.35 3.73 -1.00
N LYS A 512 1.84 4.47 -0.03
CA LYS A 512 0.83 4.05 0.93
C LYS A 512 -0.50 4.66 0.55
N GLN A 513 -1.51 3.82 0.35
CA GLN A 513 -2.80 4.25 -0.19
C GLN A 513 -3.87 4.49 0.88
N PHE A 514 -3.74 3.87 2.05
CA PHE A 514 -4.73 3.93 3.15
C PHE A 514 -4.06 4.20 4.48
#